data_d2f1e676cbe8fe6c161e050253b312cf
#
_entry.id   d2f1e676cbe8fe6c161e050253b312cf
#
_cell.length_a   1.000
_cell.length_b   1.000
_cell.length_c   1.000
_cell.angle_alpha   90.00
_cell.angle_beta   90.00
_cell.angle_gamma   90.00
#
_symmetry.space_group_name_H-M   'P 1'
#
loop_
_entity.id
_entity.type
_entity.pdbx_description
1 polymer ?
#
loop_
_entity_poly.entity_id
_entity_poly.type
_entity_poly.pdbx_seq_one_letter_code
_entity_poly.pdbx_strand_id
1 'polypeptide(L)'
;MKTIKLYDDMPYSTDFKATVVEVSKNEIILDQTLFFPEEGGQECDLGTINNIPVKDVQIKDDVIIHYVKKHTLSVGDTIEGHIDWKRRYSFMQNHTGEHLLSGIVHSMYGYDNVSFHLNSEEGQVEYDGDIQDIDVLEEKVNQAIYENKEVHCFYPDDLESISYRSKKEIEGKVRIVEIKDYDICACCAPHVKRTGELGVFKIIKVIHTTRGTRFIFLFGERAYHRFKDDFDHLESLYHLFSSNNQTLVKQVNKMYEEKTALEVKYAQLEKEHMLSLCDHAYLFIEDCLPVNQREVANHLVNVYSTGGVFVGNDEKGYRYVIGSANNTLDILTQLKSLKSKGGGSKEMIQGFTPASKTELLKALS
;
A
#
# COMPACT_ATOMS: atom_id res chain seq x y z
N MET A 1 -28.88 24.24 18.44
CA MET A 1 -29.37 23.08 19.24
C MET A 1 -28.37 21.97 19.05
N LYS A 2 -27.94 21.26 20.12
CA LYS A 2 -27.02 20.13 19.97
C LYS A 2 -27.77 18.89 19.49
N THR A 3 -27.16 18.07 18.60
CA THR A 3 -27.76 16.81 18.15
C THR A 3 -27.58 15.72 19.21
N ILE A 4 -28.63 14.97 19.53
CA ILE A 4 -28.56 13.83 20.44
C ILE A 4 -27.83 12.66 19.71
N LYS A 5 -26.75 12.18 20.31
CA LYS A 5 -25.86 11.12 19.74
C LYS A 5 -26.40 9.74 20.15
N LEU A 6 -27.40 9.21 19.42
CA LEU A 6 -27.99 7.89 19.72
C LEU A 6 -26.98 6.74 19.65
N TYR A 7 -25.92 6.89 18.87
CA TYR A 7 -24.87 5.89 18.73
C TYR A 7 -24.02 5.68 20.00
N ASP A 8 -24.06 6.62 20.97
CA ASP A 8 -23.37 6.48 22.26
C ASP A 8 -24.00 5.37 23.10
N ASP A 9 -25.34 5.30 23.14
CA ASP A 9 -26.10 4.36 23.93
C ASP A 9 -26.54 3.13 23.15
N MET A 10 -26.72 3.28 21.82
CA MET A 10 -27.27 2.24 20.94
C MET A 10 -26.35 1.93 19.75
N PRO A 11 -25.06 1.59 19.94
CA PRO A 11 -24.10 1.41 18.85
C PRO A 11 -24.45 0.27 17.88
N TYR A 12 -25.29 -0.70 18.31
CA TYR A 12 -25.75 -1.84 17.51
C TYR A 12 -27.08 -1.59 16.80
N SER A 13 -27.74 -0.45 17.01
CA SER A 13 -28.99 -0.14 16.33
C SER A 13 -28.71 0.35 14.91
N THR A 14 -29.56 -0.06 13.97
CA THR A 14 -29.48 0.33 12.56
C THR A 14 -30.54 1.32 12.15
N ASP A 15 -31.68 1.30 12.82
CA ASP A 15 -32.86 2.07 12.45
C ASP A 15 -33.23 3.05 13.55
N PHE A 16 -33.61 4.26 13.15
CA PHE A 16 -34.03 5.27 14.07
C PHE A 16 -35.03 6.24 13.42
N LYS A 17 -35.80 6.96 14.27
CA LYS A 17 -36.63 8.07 13.85
C LYS A 17 -36.09 9.36 14.42
N ALA A 18 -36.20 10.43 13.67
CA ALA A 18 -35.79 11.76 14.09
C ALA A 18 -36.65 12.85 13.44
N THR A 19 -36.53 14.07 13.96
CA THR A 19 -37.16 15.23 13.40
C THR A 19 -36.12 16.13 12.73
N VAL A 20 -36.45 16.64 11.57
CA VAL A 20 -35.62 17.60 10.84
C VAL A 20 -35.64 18.95 11.56
N VAL A 21 -34.46 19.42 12.00
CA VAL A 21 -34.29 20.71 12.70
C VAL A 21 -33.88 21.80 11.74
N GLU A 22 -33.03 21.50 10.76
CA GLU A 22 -32.58 22.46 9.76
C GLU A 22 -32.28 21.72 8.45
N VAL A 23 -32.48 22.39 7.33
CA VAL A 23 -32.15 21.86 5.99
C VAL A 23 -31.57 22.95 5.12
N SER A 24 -30.62 22.55 4.26
CA SER A 24 -30.16 23.32 3.13
C SER A 24 -30.30 22.50 1.86
N LYS A 25 -29.75 22.95 0.74
CA LYS A 25 -29.85 22.23 -0.55
C LYS A 25 -29.38 20.78 -0.49
N ASN A 26 -28.33 20.49 0.27
CA ASN A 26 -27.64 19.20 0.33
C ASN A 26 -27.39 18.75 1.78
N GLU A 27 -27.88 19.46 2.78
CA GLU A 27 -27.57 19.20 4.19
C GLU A 27 -28.87 19.00 4.97
N ILE A 28 -28.85 18.05 5.88
CA ILE A 28 -29.94 17.74 6.79
C ILE A 28 -29.38 17.69 8.21
N ILE A 29 -29.96 18.48 9.10
CA ILE A 29 -29.67 18.46 10.54
C ILE A 29 -30.89 17.89 11.24
N LEU A 30 -30.65 16.91 12.11
CA LEU A 30 -31.66 16.19 12.87
C LEU A 30 -31.56 16.54 14.37
N ASP A 31 -32.67 16.39 15.12
CA ASP A 31 -32.66 16.48 16.57
C ASP A 31 -31.85 15.37 17.24
N GLN A 32 -31.82 14.19 16.63
CA GLN A 32 -31.04 13.01 17.05
C GLN A 32 -30.61 12.15 15.88
N THR A 33 -29.52 11.35 16.05
CA THR A 33 -29.03 10.50 14.97
C THR A 33 -28.25 9.28 15.49
N LEU A 34 -28.35 8.16 14.74
CA LEU A 34 -27.43 7.02 14.87
C LEU A 34 -26.16 7.16 14.00
N PHE A 35 -26.15 8.08 13.04
CA PHE A 35 -24.96 8.29 12.18
C PHE A 35 -23.80 8.85 12.99
N PHE A 36 -22.70 8.09 13.06
CA PHE A 36 -21.43 8.59 13.59
C PHE A 36 -20.77 9.51 12.54
N PRO A 37 -20.41 10.74 12.91
CA PRO A 37 -19.72 11.66 12.01
C PRO A 37 -18.26 11.27 11.83
N GLU A 38 -17.56 11.87 10.86
CA GLU A 38 -16.11 11.77 10.78
C GLU A 38 -15.47 12.45 11.99
N GLU A 39 -14.96 11.65 12.92
CA GLU A 39 -14.36 12.12 14.16
C GLU A 39 -13.38 11.08 14.72
N GLY A 40 -12.42 11.53 15.55
CA GLY A 40 -11.49 10.63 16.23
C GLY A 40 -10.57 9.83 15.31
N GLY A 41 -10.36 10.27 14.07
CA GLY A 41 -9.54 9.60 13.08
C GLY A 41 -10.28 8.50 12.29
N GLN A 42 -11.58 8.33 12.52
CA GLN A 42 -12.46 7.40 11.81
C GLN A 42 -13.35 8.12 10.82
N GLU A 43 -13.51 7.58 9.61
CA GLU A 43 -14.51 8.02 8.64
C GLU A 43 -15.94 7.85 9.17
N CYS A 44 -16.87 8.66 8.65
CA CYS A 44 -18.27 8.64 9.03
C CYS A 44 -19.01 7.37 8.61
N ASP A 45 -20.16 7.16 9.24
CA ASP A 45 -21.15 6.20 8.77
C ASP A 45 -21.80 6.62 7.47
N LEU A 46 -22.27 5.61 6.75
CA LEU A 46 -23.13 5.77 5.58
C LEU A 46 -24.48 5.07 5.82
N GLY A 47 -25.44 5.32 4.96
CA GLY A 47 -26.77 4.75 5.06
C GLY A 47 -27.79 5.59 4.31
N THR A 48 -29.03 5.64 4.82
CA THR A 48 -30.12 6.41 4.20
C THR A 48 -30.97 7.18 5.21
N ILE A 49 -31.54 8.31 4.77
CA ILE A 49 -32.60 9.07 5.45
C ILE A 49 -33.80 9.08 4.52
N ASN A 50 -34.93 8.46 4.89
CA ASN A 50 -36.10 8.24 4.02
C ASN A 50 -35.73 7.70 2.63
N ASN A 51 -34.86 6.68 2.58
CA ASN A 51 -34.26 6.10 1.38
C ASN A 51 -33.35 7.03 0.54
N ILE A 52 -33.06 8.25 1.03
CA ILE A 52 -32.10 9.16 0.40
C ILE A 52 -30.69 8.80 0.90
N PRO A 53 -29.75 8.44 0.01
CA PRO A 53 -28.41 8.06 0.43
C PRO A 53 -27.65 9.21 1.10
N VAL A 54 -27.17 8.97 2.32
CA VAL A 54 -26.22 9.84 3.03
C VAL A 54 -24.82 9.59 2.46
N LYS A 55 -24.13 10.67 2.08
CA LYS A 55 -22.83 10.63 1.41
C LYS A 55 -21.67 10.96 2.34
N ASP A 56 -21.95 11.74 3.35
CA ASP A 56 -20.98 12.19 4.35
C ASP A 56 -21.73 12.65 5.59
N VAL A 57 -21.10 12.55 6.75
CA VAL A 57 -21.63 13.04 8.04
C VAL A 57 -20.50 13.74 8.77
N GLN A 58 -20.70 15.00 9.08
CA GLN A 58 -19.72 15.85 9.76
C GLN A 58 -20.31 16.39 11.08
N ILE A 59 -19.44 16.74 12.03
CA ILE A 59 -19.83 17.37 13.29
C ILE A 59 -19.18 18.74 13.44
N LYS A 60 -19.97 19.71 13.85
CA LYS A 60 -19.50 21.05 14.19
C LYS A 60 -20.26 21.57 15.38
N ASP A 61 -19.58 22.00 16.43
CA ASP A 61 -20.17 22.57 17.65
C ASP A 61 -21.27 21.68 18.26
N ASP A 62 -21.06 20.35 18.29
CA ASP A 62 -22.02 19.31 18.69
C ASP A 62 -23.30 19.22 17.83
N VAL A 63 -23.29 19.79 16.63
CA VAL A 63 -24.34 19.63 15.62
C VAL A 63 -23.87 18.67 14.54
N ILE A 64 -24.63 17.60 14.28
CA ILE A 64 -24.32 16.61 13.26
C ILE A 64 -25.06 16.94 11.98
N ILE A 65 -24.28 17.08 10.88
CA ILE A 65 -24.74 17.49 9.55
C ILE A 65 -24.65 16.28 8.62
N HIS A 66 -25.77 15.88 8.04
CA HIS A 66 -25.86 14.77 7.09
C HIS A 66 -25.88 15.33 5.67
N TYR A 67 -24.89 14.95 4.85
CA TYR A 67 -24.78 15.39 3.45
C TYR A 67 -25.44 14.40 2.50
N VAL A 68 -26.37 14.92 1.68
CA VAL A 68 -27.10 14.17 0.66
C VAL A 68 -27.04 14.87 -0.69
N LYS A 69 -27.34 14.18 -1.81
CA LYS A 69 -27.33 14.84 -3.13
C LYS A 69 -28.49 15.80 -3.32
N LYS A 70 -29.70 15.34 -3.00
CA LYS A 70 -30.96 16.10 -3.13
C LYS A 70 -31.99 15.52 -2.15
N HIS A 71 -32.83 16.38 -1.62
CA HIS A 71 -33.98 16.00 -0.81
C HIS A 71 -35.15 17.00 -0.99
N THR A 72 -36.31 16.61 -0.50
CA THR A 72 -37.54 17.44 -0.46
C THR A 72 -38.05 17.66 0.97
N LEU A 73 -37.19 17.33 1.96
CA LEU A 73 -37.52 17.45 3.37
C LEU A 73 -37.60 18.90 3.79
N SER A 74 -38.50 19.16 4.74
CA SER A 74 -38.73 20.46 5.37
C SER A 74 -38.47 20.37 6.88
N VAL A 75 -38.18 21.49 7.51
CA VAL A 75 -38.08 21.58 8.98
C VAL A 75 -39.39 21.12 9.63
N GLY A 76 -39.28 20.24 10.61
CA GLY A 76 -40.41 19.62 11.32
C GLY A 76 -40.84 18.25 10.74
N ASP A 77 -40.32 17.85 9.58
CA ASP A 77 -40.59 16.51 9.04
C ASP A 77 -40.01 15.41 9.95
N THR A 78 -40.78 14.35 10.14
CA THR A 78 -40.27 13.13 10.77
C THR A 78 -39.63 12.24 9.70
N ILE A 79 -38.43 11.73 9.98
CA ILE A 79 -37.69 10.87 9.08
C ILE A 79 -37.43 9.49 9.70
N GLU A 80 -37.20 8.53 8.83
CA GLU A 80 -36.66 7.22 9.17
C GLU A 80 -35.22 7.14 8.65
N GLY A 81 -34.25 6.97 9.57
CA GLY A 81 -32.84 6.79 9.25
C GLY A 81 -32.44 5.32 9.34
N HIS A 82 -31.57 4.89 8.45
CA HIS A 82 -31.01 3.52 8.40
C HIS A 82 -29.50 3.58 8.19
N ILE A 83 -28.74 2.90 9.07
CA ILE A 83 -27.27 2.81 9.05
C ILE A 83 -26.83 1.61 8.20
N ASP A 84 -25.81 1.79 7.36
CA ASP A 84 -25.07 0.66 6.77
C ASP A 84 -24.37 -0.14 7.88
N TRP A 85 -25.03 -1.19 8.33
CA TRP A 85 -24.53 -2.03 9.43
C TRP A 85 -23.17 -2.66 9.13
N LYS A 86 -22.94 -3.12 7.88
CA LYS A 86 -21.68 -3.76 7.51
C LYS A 86 -20.51 -2.79 7.70
N ARG A 87 -20.66 -1.56 7.25
CA ARG A 87 -19.68 -0.48 7.43
C ARG A 87 -19.50 -0.13 8.91
N ARG A 88 -20.59 0.11 9.64
CA ARG A 88 -20.58 0.44 11.06
C ARG A 88 -19.85 -0.63 11.87
N TYR A 89 -20.24 -1.89 11.73
CA TYR A 89 -19.67 -2.98 12.51
C TYR A 89 -18.18 -3.19 12.18
N SER A 90 -17.81 -3.08 10.91
CA SER A 90 -16.40 -3.13 10.50
C SER A 90 -15.57 -2.00 11.14
N PHE A 91 -16.10 -0.78 11.25
CA PHE A 91 -15.44 0.29 11.99
C PHE A 91 -15.36 0.02 13.48
N MET A 92 -16.44 -0.45 14.11
CA MET A 92 -16.43 -0.84 15.52
C MET A 92 -15.36 -1.90 15.82
N GLN A 93 -15.22 -2.93 14.96
CA GLN A 93 -14.17 -3.95 15.09
C GLN A 93 -12.78 -3.33 15.00
N ASN A 94 -12.50 -2.53 13.98
CA ASN A 94 -11.16 -1.99 13.74
C ASN A 94 -10.78 -0.88 14.74
N HIS A 95 -11.74 -0.05 15.17
CA HIS A 95 -11.48 1.00 16.15
C HIS A 95 -11.29 0.42 17.57
N THR A 96 -12.15 -0.50 17.99
CA THR A 96 -11.94 -1.20 19.27
C THR A 96 -10.64 -2.00 19.24
N GLY A 97 -10.32 -2.62 18.10
CA GLY A 97 -9.07 -3.33 17.88
C GLY A 97 -7.84 -2.41 18.01
N GLU A 98 -7.92 -1.17 17.54
CA GLU A 98 -6.84 -0.18 17.73
C GLU A 98 -6.63 0.12 19.21
N HIS A 99 -7.70 0.31 19.98
CA HIS A 99 -7.60 0.50 21.43
C HIS A 99 -6.92 -0.70 22.12
N LEU A 100 -7.32 -1.93 21.77
CA LEU A 100 -6.71 -3.14 22.30
C LEU A 100 -5.21 -3.22 21.94
N LEU A 101 -4.87 -2.98 20.67
CA LEU A 101 -3.49 -2.95 20.19
C LEU A 101 -2.67 -1.89 20.93
N SER A 102 -3.19 -0.68 21.05
CA SER A 102 -2.51 0.44 21.70
C SER A 102 -2.32 0.22 23.21
N GLY A 103 -3.30 -0.38 23.90
CA GLY A 103 -3.17 -0.76 25.30
C GLY A 103 -2.09 -1.83 25.51
N ILE A 104 -2.01 -2.83 24.64
CA ILE A 104 -0.96 -3.86 24.68
C ILE A 104 0.41 -3.26 24.38
N VAL A 105 0.54 -2.39 23.37
CA VAL A 105 1.81 -1.71 23.04
C VAL A 105 2.26 -0.85 24.22
N HIS A 106 1.37 -0.08 24.82
CA HIS A 106 1.69 0.72 26.00
C HIS A 106 2.17 -0.14 27.16
N SER A 107 1.48 -1.24 27.43
CA SER A 107 1.85 -2.17 28.51
C SER A 107 3.18 -2.88 28.26
N MET A 108 3.51 -3.25 27.02
CA MET A 108 4.73 -3.98 26.69
C MET A 108 5.97 -3.09 26.59
N TYR A 109 5.80 -1.90 26.00
CA TYR A 109 6.92 -1.07 25.58
C TYR A 109 6.90 0.32 26.21
N GLY A 110 5.80 0.76 26.82
CA GLY A 110 5.61 2.12 27.32
C GLY A 110 5.42 3.16 26.22
N TYR A 111 5.12 2.75 24.98
CA TYR A 111 4.91 3.66 23.85
C TYR A 111 3.46 4.07 23.73
N ASP A 112 3.24 5.30 23.26
CA ASP A 112 1.92 5.87 23.03
C ASP A 112 1.64 6.01 21.54
N ASN A 113 0.35 5.92 21.18
CA ASN A 113 -0.07 6.18 19.81
C ASN A 113 -0.11 7.69 19.55
N VAL A 114 0.64 8.14 18.56
CA VAL A 114 0.75 9.57 18.18
C VAL A 114 -0.07 9.94 16.94
N SER A 115 -0.57 8.95 16.21
CA SER A 115 -1.43 9.14 15.04
C SER A 115 -2.31 7.92 14.84
N PHE A 116 -3.58 8.15 14.50
CA PHE A 116 -4.54 7.10 14.13
C PHE A 116 -5.41 7.58 12.97
N HIS A 117 -5.64 6.69 12.02
CA HIS A 117 -6.56 6.89 10.90
C HIS A 117 -7.23 5.57 10.55
N LEU A 118 -8.55 5.60 10.39
CA LEU A 118 -9.37 4.44 10.06
C LEU A 118 -10.33 4.79 8.92
N ASN A 119 -10.09 4.23 7.76
CA ASN A 119 -10.93 4.33 6.58
C ASN A 119 -11.69 3.02 6.30
N SER A 120 -12.39 2.95 5.18
CA SER A 120 -13.16 1.76 4.77
C SER A 120 -12.30 0.55 4.41
N GLU A 121 -11.00 0.71 4.15
CA GLU A 121 -10.10 -0.35 3.70
C GLU A 121 -9.21 -0.87 4.83
N GLU A 122 -8.56 0.03 5.57
CA GLU A 122 -7.55 -0.33 6.56
C GLU A 122 -7.53 0.62 7.76
N GLY A 123 -6.93 0.17 8.86
CA GLY A 123 -6.55 0.99 9.99
C GLY A 123 -5.06 1.30 9.97
N GLN A 124 -4.69 2.52 10.35
CA GLN A 124 -3.30 2.95 10.52
C GLN A 124 -3.11 3.53 11.91
N VAL A 125 -2.06 3.12 12.59
CA VAL A 125 -1.64 3.66 13.88
C VAL A 125 -0.14 3.87 13.90
N GLU A 126 0.33 4.97 14.47
CA GLU A 126 1.75 5.27 14.64
C GLU A 126 2.07 5.42 16.12
N TYR A 127 3.12 4.76 16.57
CA TYR A 127 3.65 4.80 17.94
C TYR A 127 4.95 5.57 17.99
N ASP A 128 5.24 6.22 19.13
CA ASP A 128 6.44 7.03 19.37
C ASP A 128 7.69 6.23 19.73
N GLY A 129 7.71 4.93 19.42
CA GLY A 129 8.81 4.03 19.67
C GLY A 129 9.04 3.00 18.57
N ASP A 130 10.21 2.38 18.61
CA ASP A 130 10.61 1.35 17.65
C ASP A 130 10.18 -0.05 18.14
N ILE A 131 9.23 -0.66 17.43
CA ILE A 131 8.66 -1.97 17.76
C ILE A 131 9.21 -3.00 16.76
N GLN A 132 9.96 -3.98 17.27
CA GLN A 132 10.62 -5.02 16.48
C GLN A 132 9.90 -6.38 16.55
N ASP A 133 9.31 -6.71 17.71
CA ASP A 133 8.73 -8.05 17.98
C ASP A 133 7.29 -8.17 17.47
N ILE A 134 7.11 -8.00 16.16
CA ILE A 134 5.78 -7.93 15.51
C ILE A 134 4.96 -9.22 15.74
N ASP A 135 5.59 -10.40 15.59
CA ASP A 135 4.90 -11.68 15.74
C ASP A 135 4.38 -11.86 17.18
N VAL A 136 5.20 -11.49 18.18
CA VAL A 136 4.80 -11.55 19.61
C VAL A 136 3.65 -10.58 19.89
N LEU A 137 3.67 -9.40 19.29
CA LEU A 137 2.59 -8.43 19.43
C LEU A 137 1.28 -8.94 18.80
N GLU A 138 1.34 -9.51 17.59
CA GLU A 138 0.18 -10.11 16.94
C GLU A 138 -0.41 -11.27 17.76
N GLU A 139 0.44 -12.14 18.29
CA GLU A 139 0.01 -13.25 19.15
C GLU A 139 -0.72 -12.75 20.39
N LYS A 140 -0.18 -11.73 21.07
CA LYS A 140 -0.80 -11.14 22.28
C LYS A 140 -2.16 -10.50 21.97
N VAL A 141 -2.27 -9.75 20.87
CA VAL A 141 -3.56 -9.15 20.47
C VAL A 141 -4.59 -10.23 20.14
N ASN A 142 -4.22 -11.27 19.38
CA ASN A 142 -5.12 -12.36 19.07
C ASN A 142 -5.48 -13.18 20.32
N GLN A 143 -4.55 -13.37 21.28
CA GLN A 143 -4.86 -13.99 22.56
C GLN A 143 -5.91 -13.18 23.34
N ALA A 144 -5.77 -11.86 23.42
CA ALA A 144 -6.75 -10.98 24.07
C ALA A 144 -8.14 -11.02 23.38
N ILE A 145 -8.17 -11.23 22.06
CA ILE A 145 -9.42 -11.48 21.33
C ILE A 145 -10.07 -12.79 21.79
N TYR A 146 -9.30 -13.88 21.89
CA TYR A 146 -9.81 -15.19 22.35
C TYR A 146 -10.27 -15.18 23.80
N GLU A 147 -9.70 -14.34 24.65
CA GLU A 147 -10.15 -14.16 26.04
C GLU A 147 -11.56 -13.57 26.15
N ASN A 148 -12.05 -12.94 25.10
CA ASN A 148 -13.40 -12.41 24.99
C ASN A 148 -13.80 -11.50 26.16
N LYS A 149 -12.92 -10.54 26.49
CA LYS A 149 -13.13 -9.57 27.56
C LYS A 149 -14.23 -8.58 27.24
N GLU A 150 -14.82 -8.00 28.28
CA GLU A 150 -15.83 -6.96 28.16
C GLU A 150 -15.22 -5.63 27.72
N VAL A 151 -15.99 -4.89 26.92
CA VAL A 151 -15.71 -3.51 26.48
C VAL A 151 -16.82 -2.62 26.98
N HIS A 152 -16.50 -1.70 27.87
CA HIS A 152 -17.44 -0.74 28.46
C HIS A 152 -17.21 0.66 27.92
N CYS A 153 -18.31 1.29 27.51
CA CYS A 153 -18.30 2.68 27.08
C CYS A 153 -19.20 3.47 28.03
N PHE A 154 -18.67 4.48 28.72
CA PHE A 154 -19.43 5.22 29.73
C PHE A 154 -18.91 6.65 29.90
N TYR A 155 -19.75 7.49 30.50
CA TYR A 155 -19.36 8.82 30.97
C TYR A 155 -19.18 8.73 32.48
N PRO A 156 -17.96 8.89 33.02
CA PRO A 156 -17.73 8.81 34.47
C PRO A 156 -18.34 10.00 35.22
N ASP A 157 -18.85 9.75 36.41
CA ASP A 157 -19.32 10.81 37.32
C ASP A 157 -18.15 11.62 37.88
N ASP A 158 -17.00 10.95 38.12
CA ASP A 158 -15.75 11.57 38.57
C ASP A 158 -14.59 11.13 37.66
N LEU A 159 -14.19 12.01 36.76
CA LEU A 159 -13.13 11.77 35.80
C LEU A 159 -11.74 11.76 36.46
N GLU A 160 -11.54 12.50 37.55
CA GLU A 160 -10.23 12.60 38.23
C GLU A 160 -9.85 11.27 38.93
N SER A 161 -10.84 10.44 39.23
CA SER A 161 -10.63 9.12 39.85
C SER A 161 -10.12 8.04 38.86
N ILE A 162 -10.15 8.31 37.55
CA ILE A 162 -9.82 7.35 36.50
C ILE A 162 -8.52 7.74 35.79
N SER A 163 -7.53 6.84 35.83
CA SER A 163 -6.34 6.96 34.98
C SER A 163 -6.66 6.43 33.58
N TYR A 164 -6.62 7.28 32.57
CA TYR A 164 -6.94 6.91 31.19
C TYR A 164 -5.95 7.54 30.21
N ARG A 165 -5.78 6.90 29.06
CA ARG A 165 -5.00 7.46 27.95
C ARG A 165 -5.87 8.44 27.15
N SER A 166 -5.28 9.53 26.69
CA SER A 166 -5.93 10.48 25.80
C SER A 166 -4.92 11.10 24.84
N LYS A 167 -5.29 11.23 23.58
CA LYS A 167 -4.48 11.88 22.54
C LYS A 167 -4.54 13.41 22.59
N LYS A 168 -5.55 13.98 23.27
CA LYS A 168 -5.82 15.42 23.34
C LYS A 168 -6.39 15.76 24.71
N GLU A 169 -6.16 16.99 25.14
CA GLU A 169 -6.99 17.56 26.19
C GLU A 169 -8.42 17.71 25.68
N ILE A 170 -9.39 17.21 26.44
CA ILE A 170 -10.82 17.22 26.08
C ILE A 170 -11.51 18.19 27.01
N GLU A 171 -12.11 19.22 26.46
CA GLU A 171 -12.98 20.12 27.21
C GLU A 171 -14.40 19.52 27.33
N GLY A 172 -14.96 19.53 28.55
CA GLY A 172 -16.34 19.07 28.79
C GLY A 172 -16.42 17.60 29.23
N LYS A 173 -17.52 16.94 28.86
CA LYS A 173 -17.76 15.53 29.25
C LYS A 173 -16.89 14.59 28.42
N VAL A 174 -16.07 13.81 29.10
CA VAL A 174 -15.19 12.81 28.48
C VAL A 174 -15.87 11.43 28.54
N ARG A 175 -16.05 10.81 27.35
CA ARG A 175 -16.52 9.43 27.26
C ARG A 175 -15.31 8.51 27.34
N ILE A 176 -15.37 7.52 28.22
CA ILE A 176 -14.33 6.52 28.45
C ILE A 176 -14.73 5.21 27.75
N VAL A 177 -13.76 4.58 27.15
CA VAL A 177 -13.81 3.22 26.63
C VAL A 177 -12.82 2.39 27.44
N GLU A 178 -13.30 1.41 28.15
CA GLU A 178 -12.53 0.45 28.94
C GLU A 178 -12.56 -0.92 28.25
N ILE A 179 -11.41 -1.47 27.91
CA ILE A 179 -11.23 -2.87 27.57
C ILE A 179 -10.62 -3.55 28.78
N LYS A 180 -11.41 -4.34 29.46
CA LYS A 180 -11.03 -4.96 30.75
C LYS A 180 -9.65 -5.62 30.68
N ASP A 181 -8.78 -5.26 31.59
CA ASP A 181 -7.40 -5.73 31.74
C ASP A 181 -6.41 -5.25 30.67
N TYR A 182 -6.85 -4.44 29.68
CA TYR A 182 -6.01 -4.06 28.54
C TYR A 182 -5.87 -2.57 28.31
N ASP A 183 -6.97 -1.81 28.32
CA ASP A 183 -6.94 -0.39 27.97
C ASP A 183 -8.06 0.41 28.64
N ILE A 184 -7.75 1.64 29.01
CA ILE A 184 -8.73 2.67 29.43
C ILE A 184 -8.38 3.94 28.67
N CYS A 185 -9.25 4.39 27.76
CA CYS A 185 -8.96 5.51 26.87
C CYS A 185 -10.18 6.39 26.63
N ALA A 186 -9.96 7.69 26.45
CA ALA A 186 -11.01 8.63 26.03
C ALA A 186 -11.33 8.45 24.54
N CYS A 187 -12.59 8.14 24.18
CA CYS A 187 -13.02 7.96 22.80
C CYS A 187 -14.52 8.22 22.61
N CYS A 188 -14.87 8.88 21.48
CA CYS A 188 -16.26 9.20 21.11
C CYS A 188 -16.88 8.17 20.14
N ALA A 189 -16.08 7.26 19.54
CA ALA A 189 -16.57 6.34 18.52
C ALA A 189 -17.45 5.20 19.10
N PRO A 190 -18.32 4.60 18.27
CA PRO A 190 -18.99 3.35 18.62
C PRO A 190 -18.00 2.18 18.71
N HIS A 191 -18.18 1.33 19.71
CA HIS A 191 -17.31 0.17 19.97
C HIS A 191 -18.11 -1.14 20.07
N VAL A 192 -17.44 -2.28 19.84
CA VAL A 192 -18.01 -3.60 20.14
C VAL A 192 -18.11 -3.82 21.64
N LYS A 193 -18.95 -4.77 22.08
CA LYS A 193 -19.16 -5.06 23.50
C LYS A 193 -18.15 -6.01 24.10
N ARG A 194 -17.45 -6.78 23.28
CA ARG A 194 -16.48 -7.79 23.73
C ARG A 194 -15.32 -7.92 22.75
N THR A 195 -14.12 -8.23 23.26
CA THR A 195 -12.92 -8.42 22.40
C THR A 195 -13.08 -9.57 21.41
N GLY A 196 -13.86 -10.61 21.75
CA GLY A 196 -14.16 -11.72 20.83
C GLY A 196 -14.86 -11.31 19.53
N GLU A 197 -15.58 -10.18 19.53
CA GLU A 197 -16.20 -9.62 18.31
C GLU A 197 -15.20 -9.03 17.31
N LEU A 198 -13.96 -8.79 17.74
CA LEU A 198 -12.88 -8.32 16.87
C LEU A 198 -12.45 -9.38 15.84
N GLY A 199 -12.79 -10.65 16.09
CA GLY A 199 -12.49 -11.77 15.18
C GLY A 199 -11.01 -12.12 15.16
N VAL A 200 -10.29 -11.75 14.12
CA VAL A 200 -8.85 -11.97 13.96
C VAL A 200 -8.13 -10.67 13.65
N PHE A 201 -6.90 -10.55 14.15
CA PHE A 201 -6.02 -9.41 13.94
C PHE A 201 -4.84 -9.76 13.06
N LYS A 202 -4.47 -8.83 12.15
CA LYS A 202 -3.24 -8.92 11.37
C LYS A 202 -2.62 -7.55 11.09
N ILE A 203 -1.31 -7.43 11.30
CA ILE A 203 -0.50 -6.31 10.81
C ILE A 203 -0.15 -6.61 9.35
N ILE A 204 -0.59 -5.74 8.45
CA ILE A 204 -0.38 -5.91 7.00
C ILE A 204 0.95 -5.30 6.56
N LYS A 205 1.35 -4.20 7.23
CA LYS A 205 2.59 -3.50 6.91
C LYS A 205 3.16 -2.81 8.14
N VAL A 206 4.47 -2.89 8.26
CA VAL A 206 5.27 -2.15 9.25
C VAL A 206 6.08 -1.09 8.52
N ILE A 207 6.05 0.15 9.00
CA ILE A 207 6.79 1.29 8.42
C ILE A 207 7.54 1.96 9.57
N HIS A 208 8.86 1.92 9.52
CA HIS A 208 9.70 2.69 10.44
C HIS A 208 9.75 4.15 9.97
N THR A 209 9.42 5.07 10.85
CA THR A 209 9.39 6.50 10.61
C THR A 209 10.43 7.21 11.48
N THR A 210 10.62 8.50 11.28
CA THR A 210 11.50 9.30 12.16
C THR A 210 10.92 9.49 13.56
N ARG A 211 9.65 9.20 13.79
CA ARG A 211 8.94 9.32 15.07
C ARG A 211 8.78 7.98 15.80
N GLY A 212 8.93 6.85 15.08
CA GLY A 212 8.77 5.52 15.64
C GLY A 212 8.23 4.52 14.62
N THR A 213 7.28 3.68 15.01
CA THR A 213 6.75 2.61 14.17
C THR A 213 5.29 2.84 13.80
N ARG A 214 4.96 2.77 12.52
CA ARG A 214 3.59 2.83 12.01
C ARG A 214 3.16 1.46 11.55
N PHE A 215 1.98 1.02 11.97
CA PHE A 215 1.32 -0.18 11.50
C PHE A 215 0.16 0.15 10.57
N ILE A 216 0.02 -0.63 9.51
CA ILE A 216 -1.22 -0.80 8.76
C ILE A 216 -1.79 -2.14 9.22
N PHE A 217 -3.04 -2.15 9.65
CA PHE A 217 -3.64 -3.30 10.30
C PHE A 217 -5.08 -3.54 9.90
N LEU A 218 -5.54 -4.77 10.13
CA LEU A 218 -6.91 -5.19 9.91
C LEU A 218 -7.40 -6.02 11.09
N PHE A 219 -8.70 -5.83 11.41
CA PHE A 219 -9.45 -6.68 12.33
C PHE A 219 -10.69 -7.27 11.65
N GLY A 220 -11.17 -8.40 12.16
CA GLY A 220 -12.46 -8.98 11.82
C GLY A 220 -12.62 -9.38 10.37
N GLU A 221 -13.75 -8.96 9.77
CA GLU A 221 -14.11 -9.33 8.40
C GLU A 221 -13.04 -8.87 7.38
N ARG A 222 -12.41 -7.70 7.60
CA ARG A 222 -11.34 -7.21 6.71
C ARG A 222 -10.12 -8.13 6.72
N ALA A 223 -9.69 -8.56 7.91
CA ALA A 223 -8.58 -9.50 8.04
C ALA A 223 -8.92 -10.86 7.42
N TYR A 224 -10.16 -11.36 7.62
CA TYR A 224 -10.63 -12.59 7.00
C TYR A 224 -10.58 -12.51 5.45
N HIS A 225 -11.08 -11.43 4.86
CA HIS A 225 -11.04 -11.26 3.40
C HIS A 225 -9.61 -11.20 2.89
N ARG A 226 -8.72 -10.52 3.58
CA ARG A 226 -7.30 -10.48 3.22
C ARG A 226 -6.68 -11.88 3.24
N PHE A 227 -6.90 -12.67 4.29
CA PHE A 227 -6.42 -14.05 4.35
C PHE A 227 -7.01 -14.92 3.25
N LYS A 228 -8.29 -14.73 2.94
CA LYS A 228 -8.93 -15.44 1.83
C LYS A 228 -8.26 -15.12 0.49
N ASP A 229 -8.05 -13.85 0.19
CA ASP A 229 -7.42 -13.42 -1.07
C ASP A 229 -5.97 -13.93 -1.16
N ASP A 230 -5.20 -13.85 -0.07
CA ASP A 230 -3.83 -14.37 -0.01
C ASP A 230 -3.81 -15.89 -0.21
N PHE A 231 -4.79 -16.62 0.34
CA PHE A 231 -4.93 -18.06 0.13
C PHE A 231 -5.29 -18.41 -1.32
N ASP A 232 -6.25 -17.70 -1.93
CA ASP A 232 -6.63 -17.90 -3.33
C ASP A 232 -5.43 -17.63 -4.28
N HIS A 233 -4.58 -16.65 -3.97
CA HIS A 233 -3.32 -16.41 -4.69
C HIS A 233 -2.33 -17.56 -4.51
N LEU A 234 -2.15 -18.09 -3.29
CA LEU A 234 -1.30 -19.24 -3.02
C LEU A 234 -1.77 -20.49 -3.75
N GLU A 235 -3.07 -20.79 -3.74
CA GLU A 235 -3.65 -21.90 -4.51
C GLU A 235 -3.32 -21.79 -6.00
N SER A 236 -3.44 -20.58 -6.56
CA SER A 236 -3.06 -20.32 -7.96
C SER A 236 -1.59 -20.61 -8.23
N LEU A 237 -0.70 -20.26 -7.30
CA LEU A 237 0.72 -20.57 -7.39
C LEU A 237 0.98 -22.07 -7.22
N TYR A 238 0.27 -22.77 -6.33
CA TYR A 238 0.39 -24.23 -6.21
C TYR A 238 0.05 -24.94 -7.53
N HIS A 239 -1.01 -24.51 -8.19
CA HIS A 239 -1.36 -25.04 -9.52
C HIS A 239 -0.29 -24.72 -10.56
N LEU A 240 0.18 -23.48 -10.64
CA LEU A 240 1.19 -23.06 -11.62
C LEU A 240 2.50 -23.85 -11.48
N PHE A 241 2.96 -24.09 -10.23
CA PHE A 241 4.21 -24.77 -9.96
C PHE A 241 4.06 -26.28 -9.70
N SER A 242 2.85 -26.85 -9.85
CA SER A 242 2.55 -28.25 -9.49
C SER A 242 3.11 -28.60 -8.11
N SER A 243 2.81 -27.75 -7.11
CA SER A 243 3.39 -27.76 -5.78
C SER A 243 2.34 -27.75 -4.68
N ASN A 244 2.77 -27.64 -3.43
CA ASN A 244 1.95 -27.45 -2.23
C ASN A 244 2.68 -26.52 -1.25
N ASN A 245 2.07 -26.25 -0.10
CA ASN A 245 2.63 -25.36 0.92
C ASN A 245 4.09 -25.71 1.32
N GLN A 246 4.47 -26.99 1.35
CA GLN A 246 5.81 -27.42 1.74
C GLN A 246 6.84 -27.29 0.61
N THR A 247 6.39 -27.34 -0.65
CA THR A 247 7.28 -27.47 -1.82
C THR A 247 7.33 -26.22 -2.70
N LEU A 248 6.39 -25.27 -2.56
CA LEU A 248 6.28 -24.08 -3.42
C LEU A 248 7.59 -23.28 -3.48
N VAL A 249 8.14 -22.90 -2.34
CA VAL A 249 9.38 -22.10 -2.28
C VAL A 249 10.54 -22.81 -2.97
N LYS A 250 10.65 -24.14 -2.78
CA LYS A 250 11.67 -24.94 -3.45
C LYS A 250 11.49 -24.95 -4.98
N GLN A 251 10.25 -25.06 -5.46
CA GLN A 251 9.96 -25.05 -6.91
C GLN A 251 10.24 -23.68 -7.54
N VAL A 252 9.87 -22.60 -6.86
CA VAL A 252 10.16 -21.23 -7.30
C VAL A 252 11.68 -21.00 -7.38
N ASN A 253 12.43 -21.38 -6.35
CA ASN A 253 13.89 -21.25 -6.35
C ASN A 253 14.53 -22.06 -7.47
N LYS A 254 14.08 -23.32 -7.68
CA LYS A 254 14.54 -24.16 -8.77
C LYS A 254 14.33 -23.52 -10.13
N MET A 255 13.11 -22.98 -10.39
CA MET A 255 12.81 -22.28 -11.64
C MET A 255 13.70 -21.04 -11.82
N TYR A 256 13.97 -20.30 -10.76
CA TYR A 256 14.86 -19.13 -10.81
C TYR A 256 16.30 -19.52 -11.16
N GLU A 257 16.82 -20.60 -10.57
CA GLU A 257 18.14 -21.15 -10.87
C GLU A 257 18.23 -21.66 -12.32
N GLU A 258 17.22 -22.40 -12.79
CA GLU A 258 17.15 -22.90 -14.17
C GLU A 258 17.08 -21.74 -15.18
N LYS A 259 16.29 -20.70 -14.90
CA LYS A 259 16.24 -19.48 -15.72
C LYS A 259 17.61 -18.81 -15.80
N THR A 260 18.28 -18.62 -14.67
CA THR A 260 19.61 -17.98 -14.63
C THR A 260 20.64 -18.79 -15.41
N ALA A 261 20.65 -20.11 -15.25
CA ALA A 261 21.53 -20.99 -16.00
C ALA A 261 21.24 -20.93 -17.51
N LEU A 262 19.97 -20.85 -17.91
CA LEU A 262 19.58 -20.72 -19.30
C LEU A 262 19.99 -19.36 -19.90
N GLU A 263 19.89 -18.27 -19.15
CA GLU A 263 20.36 -16.94 -19.57
C GLU A 263 21.85 -16.90 -19.81
N VAL A 264 22.65 -17.52 -18.92
CA VAL A 264 24.11 -17.67 -19.10
C VAL A 264 24.42 -18.49 -20.33
N LYS A 265 23.75 -19.63 -20.52
CA LYS A 265 23.94 -20.50 -21.68
C LYS A 265 23.56 -19.81 -22.99
N TYR A 266 22.44 -19.05 -22.98
CA TYR A 266 22.03 -18.28 -24.14
C TYR A 266 23.08 -17.22 -24.49
N ALA A 267 23.55 -16.44 -23.51
CA ALA A 267 24.60 -15.45 -23.74
C ALA A 267 25.88 -16.06 -24.32
N GLN A 268 26.27 -17.22 -23.83
CA GLN A 268 27.45 -17.94 -24.37
C GLN A 268 27.25 -18.39 -25.81
N LEU A 269 26.10 -18.99 -26.13
CA LEU A 269 25.79 -19.45 -27.50
C LEU A 269 25.69 -18.30 -28.49
N GLU A 270 25.03 -17.19 -28.07
CA GLU A 270 24.96 -15.98 -28.89
C GLU A 270 26.36 -15.41 -29.17
N LYS A 271 27.22 -15.34 -28.16
CA LYS A 271 28.59 -14.88 -28.30
C LYS A 271 29.38 -15.78 -29.28
N GLU A 272 29.30 -17.11 -29.16
CA GLU A 272 29.95 -18.07 -30.04
C GLU A 272 29.45 -17.89 -31.48
N HIS A 273 28.15 -17.70 -31.68
CA HIS A 273 27.59 -17.42 -32.98
C HIS A 273 28.11 -16.09 -33.55
N MET A 274 28.10 -15.01 -32.77
CA MET A 274 28.62 -13.71 -33.20
C MET A 274 30.11 -13.80 -33.59
N LEU A 275 30.91 -14.52 -32.81
CA LEU A 275 32.35 -14.74 -33.13
C LEU A 275 32.54 -15.52 -34.43
N SER A 276 31.66 -16.47 -34.74
CA SER A 276 31.70 -17.22 -36.02
C SER A 276 31.39 -16.36 -37.23
N LEU A 277 30.80 -15.19 -37.06
CA LEU A 277 30.47 -14.22 -38.12
C LEU A 277 31.53 -13.10 -38.27
N CYS A 278 32.59 -13.13 -37.46
CA CYS A 278 33.64 -12.09 -37.40
C CYS A 278 34.73 -12.25 -38.49
N ASP A 279 34.35 -12.12 -39.76
CA ASP A 279 35.28 -12.18 -40.89
C ASP A 279 36.01 -10.87 -41.18
N HIS A 280 35.56 -9.76 -40.58
CA HIS A 280 36.06 -8.40 -40.76
C HIS A 280 36.10 -7.62 -39.45
N ALA A 281 36.78 -6.47 -39.44
CA ALA A 281 36.88 -5.59 -38.26
C ALA A 281 35.53 -5.09 -37.71
N TYR A 282 34.48 -5.10 -38.50
CA TYR A 282 33.16 -4.62 -38.11
C TYR A 282 32.09 -5.68 -38.39
N LEU A 283 31.42 -6.10 -37.32
CA LEU A 283 30.27 -7.02 -37.38
C LEU A 283 28.95 -6.23 -37.37
N PHE A 284 28.04 -6.56 -38.30
CA PHE A 284 26.68 -6.06 -38.35
C PHE A 284 25.71 -7.21 -38.07
N ILE A 285 24.84 -7.04 -37.05
CA ILE A 285 23.86 -8.05 -36.64
C ILE A 285 22.55 -7.36 -36.24
N GLU A 286 21.42 -8.04 -36.43
CA GLU A 286 20.12 -7.41 -36.18
C GLU A 286 19.85 -7.20 -34.69
N ASP A 287 20.22 -8.15 -33.83
CA ASP A 287 20.05 -8.08 -32.38
C ASP A 287 21.13 -8.89 -31.66
N CYS A 288 21.48 -8.47 -30.45
CA CYS A 288 22.29 -9.22 -29.50
C CYS A 288 22.22 -8.62 -28.09
N LEU A 289 22.62 -9.43 -27.11
CA LEU A 289 22.78 -8.97 -25.74
C LEU A 289 23.87 -7.87 -25.64
N PRO A 290 23.64 -6.79 -24.89
CA PRO A 290 24.63 -5.71 -24.74
C PRO A 290 26.00 -6.17 -24.22
N VAL A 291 26.03 -7.21 -23.36
CA VAL A 291 27.26 -7.78 -22.84
C VAL A 291 28.06 -8.43 -23.99
N ASN A 292 27.43 -9.20 -24.86
CA ASN A 292 28.07 -9.88 -26.00
C ASN A 292 28.50 -8.86 -27.06
N GLN A 293 27.73 -7.80 -27.31
CA GLN A 293 28.16 -6.72 -28.20
C GLN A 293 29.52 -6.17 -27.79
N ARG A 294 29.71 -5.92 -26.48
CA ARG A 294 30.98 -5.38 -25.96
C ARG A 294 32.13 -6.42 -25.99
N GLU A 295 31.85 -7.65 -25.61
CA GLU A 295 32.86 -8.71 -25.61
C GLU A 295 33.36 -9.04 -27.04
N VAL A 296 32.42 -9.09 -28.00
CA VAL A 296 32.80 -9.31 -29.41
C VAL A 296 33.52 -8.10 -29.99
N ALA A 297 33.13 -6.88 -29.65
CA ALA A 297 33.89 -5.67 -30.05
C ALA A 297 35.33 -5.72 -29.50
N ASN A 298 35.55 -6.14 -28.26
CA ASN A 298 36.90 -6.33 -27.69
C ASN A 298 37.68 -7.43 -28.43
N HIS A 299 37.03 -8.54 -28.81
CA HIS A 299 37.65 -9.58 -29.61
C HIS A 299 38.13 -9.03 -30.98
N LEU A 300 37.29 -8.27 -31.66
CA LEU A 300 37.62 -7.62 -32.95
C LEU A 300 38.80 -6.66 -32.82
N VAL A 301 38.88 -5.91 -31.72
CA VAL A 301 40.05 -5.05 -31.43
C VAL A 301 41.33 -5.85 -31.29
N ASN A 302 41.28 -6.99 -30.60
CA ASN A 302 42.44 -7.86 -30.43
C ASN A 302 42.93 -8.47 -31.76
N VAL A 303 42.00 -8.72 -32.69
CA VAL A 303 42.33 -9.32 -33.99
C VAL A 303 42.77 -8.26 -35.01
N TYR A 304 42.09 -7.13 -35.06
CA TYR A 304 42.24 -6.12 -36.11
C TYR A 304 42.85 -4.79 -35.63
N SER A 305 43.22 -4.67 -34.35
CA SER A 305 43.65 -3.42 -33.67
C SER A 305 42.60 -2.36 -33.57
N THR A 306 41.55 -2.40 -34.39
CA THR A 306 40.34 -1.55 -34.35
C THR A 306 39.18 -2.38 -34.85
N GLY A 307 38.07 -2.36 -34.15
CA GLY A 307 36.91 -3.14 -34.56
C GLY A 307 35.68 -2.80 -33.74
N GLY A 308 34.53 -3.28 -34.19
CA GLY A 308 33.28 -2.99 -33.51
C GLY A 308 32.08 -3.79 -33.97
N VAL A 309 31.04 -3.71 -33.21
CA VAL A 309 29.77 -4.39 -33.46
C VAL A 309 28.64 -3.36 -33.58
N PHE A 310 27.94 -3.45 -34.68
CA PHE A 310 26.76 -2.67 -35.02
C PHE A 310 25.51 -3.53 -34.90
N VAL A 311 24.56 -3.15 -34.07
CA VAL A 311 23.33 -3.88 -33.78
C VAL A 311 22.13 -3.09 -34.25
N GLY A 312 21.37 -3.65 -35.19
CA GLY A 312 20.22 -3.00 -35.81
C GLY A 312 20.12 -3.29 -37.30
N ASN A 313 19.47 -2.41 -38.06
CA ASN A 313 19.34 -2.50 -39.52
C ASN A 313 19.27 -1.11 -40.16
N ASP A 314 19.31 -1.07 -41.50
CA ASP A 314 19.32 0.18 -42.27
C ASP A 314 18.03 1.01 -42.12
N GLU A 315 16.92 0.41 -41.73
CA GLU A 315 15.66 1.15 -41.54
C GLU A 315 15.60 1.85 -40.18
N LYS A 316 16.09 1.21 -39.12
CA LYS A 316 16.02 1.72 -37.76
C LYS A 316 17.30 2.37 -37.25
N GLY A 317 18.41 2.18 -38.00
CA GLY A 317 19.74 2.56 -37.57
C GLY A 317 20.40 1.51 -36.68
N TYR A 318 21.60 1.81 -36.21
CA TYR A 318 22.46 0.86 -35.49
C TYR A 318 22.90 1.42 -34.14
N ARG A 319 22.75 0.62 -33.09
CA ARG A 319 23.48 0.77 -31.84
C ARG A 319 24.90 0.22 -32.06
N TYR A 320 25.93 0.98 -31.73
CA TYR A 320 27.31 0.55 -31.95
C TYR A 320 28.14 0.53 -30.67
N VAL A 321 29.11 -0.41 -30.65
CA VAL A 321 30.23 -0.44 -29.73
C VAL A 321 31.46 -0.65 -30.58
N ILE A 322 32.42 0.28 -30.50
CA ILE A 322 33.67 0.25 -31.29
C ILE A 322 34.84 0.47 -30.33
N GLY A 323 35.82 -0.37 -30.42
CA GLY A 323 37.08 -0.25 -29.70
C GLY A 323 38.28 -0.05 -30.65
N SER A 324 39.38 0.48 -30.13
CA SER A 324 40.66 0.63 -30.85
C SER A 324 41.82 0.59 -29.90
N ALA A 325 42.89 -0.08 -30.32
CA ALA A 325 44.16 -0.05 -29.62
C ALA A 325 44.89 1.31 -29.72
N ASN A 326 44.48 2.17 -30.66
CA ASN A 326 45.09 3.48 -30.89
C ASN A 326 44.21 4.60 -30.31
N ASN A 327 43.17 5.03 -31.04
CA ASN A 327 42.29 6.11 -30.61
C ASN A 327 40.93 6.01 -31.27
N THR A 328 39.86 5.84 -30.48
CA THR A 328 38.49 5.79 -30.98
C THR A 328 37.86 7.17 -31.18
N LEU A 329 38.45 8.27 -30.69
CA LEU A 329 37.88 9.59 -30.77
C LEU A 329 37.87 10.13 -32.22
N ASP A 330 38.81 9.71 -33.06
CA ASP A 330 38.83 10.03 -34.47
C ASP A 330 37.65 9.35 -35.18
N ILE A 331 37.40 8.09 -34.88
CA ILE A 331 36.23 7.32 -35.34
C ILE A 331 34.93 7.97 -34.86
N LEU A 332 34.87 8.41 -33.59
CA LEU A 332 33.72 9.12 -33.10
C LEU A 332 33.43 10.40 -33.87
N THR A 333 34.46 11.10 -34.27
CA THR A 333 34.34 12.33 -35.09
C THR A 333 33.79 12.00 -36.47
N GLN A 334 34.28 10.94 -37.11
CA GLN A 334 33.75 10.46 -38.41
C GLN A 334 32.29 10.05 -38.29
N LEU A 335 31.92 9.26 -37.24
CA LEU A 335 30.53 8.87 -37.02
C LEU A 335 29.60 10.07 -36.74
N LYS A 336 30.06 11.10 -36.04
CA LYS A 336 29.30 12.33 -35.83
C LYS A 336 28.95 13.04 -37.12
N SER A 337 29.83 13.00 -38.16
CA SER A 337 29.51 13.53 -39.47
C SER A 337 28.32 12.83 -40.16
N LEU A 338 28.05 11.59 -39.77
CA LEU A 338 26.90 10.77 -40.18
C LEU A 338 25.68 10.93 -39.24
N LYS A 339 25.60 12.00 -38.48
CA LYS A 339 24.51 12.30 -37.52
C LYS A 339 24.42 11.29 -36.36
N SER A 340 25.49 10.53 -36.09
CA SER A 340 25.53 9.59 -34.97
C SER A 340 25.59 10.31 -33.62
N LYS A 341 25.01 9.70 -32.60
CA LYS A 341 25.04 10.17 -31.22
C LYS A 341 25.81 9.12 -30.41
N GLY A 342 26.73 9.55 -29.58
CA GLY A 342 27.51 8.66 -28.75
C GLY A 342 28.67 9.34 -28.07
N GLY A 343 29.43 8.55 -27.31
CA GLY A 343 30.62 9.01 -26.59
C GLY A 343 31.40 7.82 -26.03
N GLY A 344 32.48 8.11 -25.31
CA GLY A 344 33.33 7.11 -24.70
C GLY A 344 34.72 7.64 -24.41
N SER A 345 35.67 6.72 -24.27
CA SER A 345 37.09 6.99 -24.02
C SER A 345 37.92 6.82 -25.30
N LYS A 346 39.25 6.98 -25.20
CA LYS A 346 40.17 6.68 -26.28
C LYS A 346 40.23 5.18 -26.68
N GLU A 347 39.79 4.32 -25.80
CA GLU A 347 39.82 2.88 -25.97
C GLU A 347 38.53 2.30 -26.56
N MET A 348 37.38 2.87 -26.17
CA MET A 348 36.07 2.37 -26.57
C MET A 348 35.03 3.48 -26.62
N ILE A 349 34.22 3.50 -27.68
CA ILE A 349 33.06 4.35 -27.88
C ILE A 349 31.81 3.52 -28.09
N GLN A 350 30.68 4.06 -27.68
CA GLN A 350 29.37 3.49 -27.90
C GLN A 350 28.34 4.55 -28.24
N GLY A 351 27.31 4.16 -28.94
CA GLY A 351 26.25 5.11 -29.34
C GLY A 351 25.24 4.51 -30.29
N PHE A 352 24.58 5.43 -30.99
CA PHE A 352 23.59 5.11 -32.01
C PHE A 352 23.87 5.91 -33.25
N THR A 353 23.66 5.31 -34.43
CA THR A 353 23.80 5.94 -35.74
C THR A 353 22.58 5.65 -36.61
N PRO A 354 22.00 6.64 -37.30
CA PRO A 354 20.96 6.42 -38.31
C PRO A 354 21.51 6.06 -39.69
N ALA A 355 22.84 6.06 -39.86
CA ALA A 355 23.48 5.79 -41.14
C ALA A 355 23.33 4.31 -41.53
N SER A 356 23.26 4.06 -42.85
CA SER A 356 23.20 2.73 -43.43
C SER A 356 24.54 1.97 -43.27
N LYS A 357 24.47 0.65 -43.34
CA LYS A 357 25.70 -0.20 -43.35
C LYS A 357 26.71 0.20 -44.37
N THR A 358 26.27 0.58 -45.58
CA THR A 358 27.16 1.02 -46.68
C THR A 358 27.87 2.34 -46.34
N GLU A 359 27.17 3.31 -45.77
CA GLU A 359 27.76 4.59 -45.33
C GLU A 359 28.78 4.38 -44.21
N LEU A 360 28.44 3.53 -43.25
CA LEU A 360 29.31 3.20 -42.14
C LEU A 360 30.59 2.50 -42.57
N LEU A 361 30.50 1.51 -43.44
CA LEU A 361 31.71 0.82 -43.97
C LEU A 361 32.60 1.77 -44.75
N LYS A 362 32.02 2.71 -45.54
CA LYS A 362 32.78 3.72 -46.26
C LYS A 362 33.46 4.74 -45.34
N ALA A 363 32.87 5.07 -44.23
CA ALA A 363 33.44 6.01 -43.26
C ALA A 363 34.51 5.38 -42.37
N LEU A 364 34.49 4.05 -42.20
CA LEU A 364 35.36 3.31 -41.31
C LEU A 364 36.48 2.54 -42.06
N SER A 365 36.47 2.59 -43.41
CA SER A 365 37.57 2.11 -44.26
C SER A 365 38.67 3.21 -44.39
#